data_6d231503acd9dc86e6a1974259cad713
#
_entry.id   6d231503acd9dc86e6a1974259cad713
#
_cell.length_a   1.000
_cell.length_b   1.000
_cell.length_c   1.000
_cell.angle_alpha   90.00
_cell.angle_beta   90.00
_cell.angle_gamma   90.00
#
_symmetry.space_group_name_H-M   'P 1'
#
loop_
_entity.id
_entity.type
_entity.pdbx_description
1 polymer ?
#
loop_
_entity_poly.entity_id
_entity_poly.type
_entity_poly.pdbx_seq_one_letter_code
_entity_poly.pdbx_strand_id
1 'polypeptide(L)'
;QMAAADIDLKVDSTELGVVGVIEVLKHIFTFVAIFFRLVRAAKQERPDEVVLIDYPGFNLLFALMMYANRIPVVWYVCPHLWVWGKWRLPVLAKICTKMLVIFPFEEEVFAPTRLRATFVGHPLVDIVEERRDPEIQRSPEEFLLLPGSRTMEINFLLRPMLDTISQLAERHPELKFHLSAPREKIARLCDEIYGEYRRKHPDVPTVNISCADTPYWQQRAGTGLAASGTVTVESAIAGLPLVVGYKLNWVTILLASLVVRLYRGYFTMVNIIANRTIYEEFLQHHFAPKELVPAVERILPGGERRAEENDPQHRLDRGGLAHAQVRDQKQHR
;
A
#
# COMPACT_ATOMS: atom_id res chain seq x y z
N GLN A 1 -2.95 17.66 2.97
CA GLN A 1 -4.11 17.15 3.73
C GLN A 1 -4.23 17.85 5.09
N MET A 2 -3.24 17.77 5.98
CA MET A 2 -3.32 18.43 7.30
C MET A 2 -3.53 19.96 7.21
N ALA A 3 -2.83 20.65 6.31
CA ALA A 3 -3.04 22.07 6.09
C ALA A 3 -4.45 22.41 5.56
N ALA A 4 -5.04 21.51 4.76
CA ALA A 4 -6.40 21.66 4.26
C ALA A 4 -7.49 21.39 5.33
N ALA A 5 -7.10 20.79 6.46
CA ALA A 5 -7.97 20.51 7.61
C ALA A 5 -7.86 21.57 8.73
N ASP A 6 -7.28 22.74 8.42
CA ASP A 6 -7.09 23.88 9.37
C ASP A 6 -6.31 23.50 10.65
N ILE A 7 -5.34 22.60 10.52
CA ILE A 7 -4.48 22.16 11.62
C ILE A 7 -3.27 23.08 11.72
N ASP A 8 -2.94 23.54 12.94
CA ASP A 8 -1.72 24.31 13.21
C ASP A 8 -0.46 23.44 13.01
N LEU A 9 0.21 23.64 11.87
CA LEU A 9 1.41 22.89 11.50
C LEU A 9 2.65 23.43 12.20
N LYS A 10 3.10 22.73 13.22
CA LYS A 10 4.37 23.05 13.91
C LYS A 10 5.60 22.75 13.05
N VAL A 11 5.49 21.75 12.16
CA VAL A 11 6.55 21.32 11.26
C VAL A 11 5.92 20.86 9.94
N ASP A 12 6.40 21.41 8.81
CA ASP A 12 6.07 20.87 7.50
C ASP A 12 7.14 19.83 7.11
N SER A 13 6.72 18.58 6.98
CA SER A 13 7.58 17.46 6.57
C SER A 13 7.37 17.04 5.11
N THR A 14 6.63 17.80 4.33
CA THR A 14 6.26 17.42 2.95
C THR A 14 7.49 17.27 2.05
N GLU A 15 8.54 18.04 2.29
CA GLU A 15 9.82 17.95 1.57
C GLU A 15 10.72 16.81 2.10
N LEU A 16 10.43 16.28 3.28
CA LEU A 16 11.19 15.22 3.95
C LEU A 16 10.67 13.82 3.62
N GLY A 17 9.94 13.64 2.53
CA GLY A 17 9.45 12.36 2.02
C GLY A 17 10.59 11.39 1.67
N VAL A 18 11.41 11.06 2.66
CA VAL A 18 12.63 10.26 2.55
C VAL A 18 12.26 8.80 2.69
N VAL A 19 12.52 8.02 1.65
CA VAL A 19 12.36 6.57 1.65
C VAL A 19 13.66 5.93 1.22
N GLY A 20 14.44 5.48 2.21
CA GLY A 20 15.70 4.77 2.00
C GLY A 20 16.71 5.07 3.11
N VAL A 21 17.51 4.08 3.50
CA VAL A 21 18.51 4.21 4.59
C VAL A 21 19.53 5.30 4.28
N ILE A 22 19.95 5.42 3.03
CA ILE A 22 20.98 6.40 2.60
C ILE A 22 20.41 7.83 2.64
N GLU A 23 19.15 8.00 2.25
CA GLU A 23 18.49 9.31 2.27
C GLU A 23 18.18 9.75 3.71
N VAL A 24 17.78 8.81 4.58
CA VAL A 24 17.62 9.07 6.03
C VAL A 24 18.95 9.54 6.63
N LEU A 25 20.07 8.92 6.28
CA LEU A 25 21.39 9.32 6.79
C LEU A 25 21.77 10.74 6.35
N LYS A 26 21.43 11.17 5.13
CA LYS A 26 21.68 12.53 4.66
C LYS A 26 20.91 13.60 5.45
N HIS A 27 19.73 13.25 5.93
CA HIS A 27 18.84 14.17 6.66
C HIS A 27 18.75 13.90 8.16
N ILE A 28 19.63 13.04 8.70
CA ILE A 28 19.55 12.61 10.12
C ILE A 28 19.54 13.77 11.09
N PHE A 29 20.37 14.78 10.84
CA PHE A 29 20.43 15.98 11.71
C PHE A 29 19.13 16.77 11.67
N THR A 30 18.49 16.87 10.51
CA THR A 30 17.18 17.51 10.36
C THR A 30 16.11 16.76 11.12
N PHE A 31 16.07 15.42 10.99
CA PHE A 31 15.15 14.58 11.75
C PHE A 31 15.35 14.68 13.26
N VAL A 32 16.59 14.71 13.72
CA VAL A 32 16.93 14.89 15.14
C VAL A 32 16.50 16.27 15.63
N ALA A 33 16.73 17.32 14.86
CA ALA A 33 16.30 18.68 15.20
C ALA A 33 14.77 18.79 15.30
N ILE A 34 14.04 18.21 14.33
CA ILE A 34 12.57 18.15 14.34
C ILE A 34 12.08 17.37 15.57
N PHE A 35 12.70 16.22 15.86
CA PHE A 35 12.35 15.40 17.02
C PHE A 35 12.43 16.20 18.31
N PHE A 36 13.56 16.85 18.59
CA PHE A 36 13.72 17.65 19.80
C PHE A 36 12.82 18.88 19.83
N ARG A 37 12.56 19.51 18.69
CA ARG A 37 11.59 20.61 18.58
C ARG A 37 10.18 20.17 18.99
N LEU A 38 9.71 19.01 18.48
CA LEU A 38 8.40 18.45 18.81
C LEU A 38 8.33 18.01 20.28
N VAL A 39 9.38 17.36 20.81
CA VAL A 39 9.45 17.00 22.24
C VAL A 39 9.39 18.24 23.13
N ARG A 40 10.10 19.31 22.75
CA ARG A 40 10.05 20.57 23.49
C ARG A 40 8.67 21.22 23.46
N ALA A 41 8.04 21.26 22.29
CA ALA A 41 6.68 21.77 22.14
C ALA A 41 5.69 20.99 23.01
N ALA A 42 5.70 19.66 22.97
CA ALA A 42 4.84 18.82 23.80
C ALA A 42 5.06 19.04 25.31
N LYS A 43 6.31 19.28 25.74
CA LYS A 43 6.61 19.59 27.13
C LYS A 43 6.10 20.96 27.58
N GLN A 44 6.13 21.94 26.69
CA GLN A 44 5.69 23.31 26.96
C GLN A 44 4.16 23.43 26.95
N GLU A 45 3.53 22.85 25.93
CA GLU A 45 2.08 22.94 25.72
C GLU A 45 1.30 21.96 26.60
N ARG A 46 1.97 20.87 27.06
CA ARG A 46 1.37 19.81 27.92
C ARG A 46 -0.01 19.36 27.40
N PRO A 47 -0.08 18.83 26.18
CA PRO A 47 -1.35 18.38 25.63
C PRO A 47 -1.95 17.26 26.51
N ASP A 48 -3.26 17.18 26.55
CA ASP A 48 -3.98 16.12 27.25
C ASP A 48 -3.66 14.74 26.66
N GLU A 49 -3.41 14.67 25.35
CA GLU A 49 -3.10 13.46 24.64
C GLU A 49 -2.28 13.75 23.36
N VAL A 50 -1.39 12.84 23.00
CA VAL A 50 -0.64 12.87 21.73
C VAL A 50 -1.09 11.72 20.85
N VAL A 51 -1.56 12.03 19.65
CA VAL A 51 -1.91 11.03 18.63
C VAL A 51 -0.74 10.85 17.66
N LEU A 52 -0.19 9.63 17.62
CA LEU A 52 0.85 9.23 16.68
C LEU A 52 0.24 8.48 15.52
N ILE A 53 0.63 8.82 14.30
CA ILE A 53 0.09 8.20 13.10
C ILE A 53 1.22 7.47 12.37
N ASP A 54 1.10 6.14 12.20
CA ASP A 54 2.05 5.30 11.46
C ASP A 54 3.53 5.55 11.84
N TYR A 55 4.46 5.53 10.89
CA TYR A 55 5.88 5.86 10.96
C TYR A 55 6.64 5.33 12.20
N PRO A 56 6.72 4.01 12.35
CA PRO A 56 7.10 3.36 13.62
C PRO A 56 8.51 3.68 14.12
N GLY A 57 9.46 3.99 13.23
CA GLY A 57 10.83 4.31 13.62
C GLY A 57 10.95 5.58 14.46
N PHE A 58 10.34 6.65 13.99
CA PHE A 58 10.33 7.95 14.68
C PHE A 58 9.35 7.94 15.87
N ASN A 59 8.14 7.46 15.60
CA ASN A 59 7.05 7.54 16.57
C ASN A 59 7.30 6.68 17.81
N LEU A 60 8.02 5.56 17.72
CA LEU A 60 8.38 4.75 18.89
C LEU A 60 9.28 5.54 19.86
N LEU A 61 10.29 6.24 19.34
CA LEU A 61 11.16 7.08 20.17
C LEU A 61 10.39 8.26 20.74
N PHE A 62 9.49 8.85 19.94
CA PHE A 62 8.68 9.96 20.41
C PHE A 62 7.70 9.53 21.52
N ALA A 63 7.03 8.37 21.36
CA ALA A 63 6.16 7.79 22.37
C ALA A 63 6.91 7.51 23.69
N LEU A 64 8.16 7.01 23.62
CA LEU A 64 9.00 6.83 24.82
C LEU A 64 9.25 8.16 25.55
N MET A 65 9.50 9.24 24.79
CA MET A 65 9.69 10.56 25.38
C MET A 65 8.40 11.11 25.99
N MET A 66 7.24 10.88 25.35
CA MET A 66 5.95 11.27 25.90
C MET A 66 5.65 10.50 27.19
N TYR A 67 5.87 9.19 27.18
CA TYR A 67 5.73 8.35 28.38
C TYR A 67 6.61 8.84 29.55
N ALA A 68 7.88 9.16 29.28
CA ALA A 68 8.79 9.70 30.30
C ALA A 68 8.32 11.05 30.86
N ASN A 69 7.57 11.84 30.09
CA ASN A 69 6.99 13.13 30.51
C ASN A 69 5.54 13.01 31.02
N ARG A 70 5.01 11.76 31.15
CA ARG A 70 3.64 11.46 31.61
C ARG A 70 2.56 12.07 30.71
N ILE A 71 2.82 12.19 29.42
CA ILE A 71 1.85 12.61 28.40
C ILE A 71 1.24 11.35 27.78
N PRO A 72 -0.09 11.19 27.82
CA PRO A 72 -0.77 10.03 27.22
C PRO A 72 -0.54 9.94 25.72
N VAL A 73 -0.41 8.71 25.20
CA VAL A 73 -0.16 8.44 23.78
C VAL A 73 -1.22 7.51 23.23
N VAL A 74 -1.95 7.97 22.23
CA VAL A 74 -2.75 7.14 21.34
C VAL A 74 -1.97 6.91 20.05
N TRP A 75 -1.91 5.66 19.60
CA TRP A 75 -1.25 5.35 18.34
C TRP A 75 -2.29 4.87 17.30
N TYR A 76 -2.38 5.58 16.20
CA TYR A 76 -3.21 5.24 15.05
C TYR A 76 -2.34 4.65 13.95
N VAL A 77 -2.81 3.59 13.31
CA VAL A 77 -2.07 2.75 12.36
C VAL A 77 -0.90 2.02 13.04
N CYS A 78 -1.21 0.84 13.57
CA CYS A 78 -0.27 0.00 14.30
C CYS A 78 0.98 -0.34 13.45
N PRO A 79 2.18 -0.32 14.03
CA PRO A 79 3.33 -0.95 13.41
C PRO A 79 3.04 -2.43 13.08
N HIS A 80 3.48 -2.92 11.92
CA HIS A 80 3.25 -4.31 11.49
C HIS A 80 3.98 -5.35 12.37
N LEU A 81 3.54 -5.45 13.64
CA LEU A 81 4.16 -6.35 14.64
C LEU A 81 3.98 -7.82 14.29
N TRP A 82 2.94 -8.14 13.55
CA TRP A 82 2.60 -9.49 13.11
C TRP A 82 3.54 -10.02 12.00
N VAL A 83 4.15 -9.15 11.20
CA VAL A 83 5.18 -9.51 10.20
C VAL A 83 6.56 -9.62 10.86
N TRP A 84 6.93 -8.59 11.61
CA TRP A 84 8.25 -8.50 12.23
C TRP A 84 8.22 -7.60 13.46
N GLY A 85 9.03 -7.92 14.44
CA GLY A 85 9.18 -7.06 15.60
C GLY A 85 8.17 -7.27 16.72
N LYS A 86 7.64 -8.50 16.91
CA LYS A 86 6.82 -8.88 18.06
C LYS A 86 7.45 -8.48 19.41
N TRP A 87 8.77 -8.39 19.48
CA TRP A 87 9.51 -7.91 20.66
C TRP A 87 9.14 -6.47 21.07
N ARG A 88 8.60 -5.66 20.15
CA ARG A 88 8.12 -4.30 20.45
C ARG A 88 6.78 -4.27 21.18
N LEU A 89 6.03 -5.36 21.14
CA LEU A 89 4.71 -5.44 21.74
C LEU A 89 4.70 -5.07 23.25
N PRO A 90 5.59 -5.61 24.10
CA PRO A 90 5.63 -5.22 25.54
C PRO A 90 5.97 -3.74 25.74
N VAL A 91 6.81 -3.18 24.87
CA VAL A 91 7.20 -1.76 24.93
C VAL A 91 6.00 -0.90 24.60
N LEU A 92 5.32 -1.16 23.48
CA LEU A 92 4.13 -0.43 23.06
C LEU A 92 3.01 -0.55 24.10
N ALA A 93 2.81 -1.74 24.65
CA ALA A 93 1.81 -1.97 25.71
C ALA A 93 2.09 -1.18 27.00
N LYS A 94 3.35 -0.80 27.23
CA LYS A 94 3.74 0.00 28.40
C LYS A 94 3.62 1.50 28.15
N ILE A 95 3.98 1.97 26.93
CA ILE A 95 4.12 3.40 26.65
C ILE A 95 2.89 4.04 26.02
N CYS A 96 2.00 3.25 25.39
CA CYS A 96 0.76 3.75 24.81
C CYS A 96 -0.41 3.55 25.76
N THR A 97 -1.35 4.48 25.74
CA THR A 97 -2.63 4.38 26.47
C THR A 97 -3.69 3.68 25.66
N LYS A 98 -3.64 3.82 24.32
CA LYS A 98 -4.58 3.20 23.39
C LYS A 98 -3.92 2.95 22.04
N MET A 99 -4.33 1.88 21.37
CA MET A 99 -3.92 1.55 20.01
C MET A 99 -5.16 1.54 19.10
N LEU A 100 -5.16 2.36 18.07
CA LEU A 100 -6.20 2.38 17.04
C LEU A 100 -5.68 1.63 15.82
N VAL A 101 -6.23 0.44 15.58
CA VAL A 101 -5.76 -0.46 14.53
C VAL A 101 -6.67 -0.39 13.31
N ILE A 102 -6.08 -0.62 12.13
CA ILE A 102 -6.79 -0.53 10.85
C ILE A 102 -7.11 -1.90 10.24
N PHE A 103 -6.65 -2.97 10.89
CA PHE A 103 -6.99 -4.34 10.53
C PHE A 103 -7.61 -5.08 11.72
N PRO A 104 -8.71 -5.85 11.51
CA PRO A 104 -9.42 -6.51 12.61
C PRO A 104 -8.55 -7.48 13.39
N PHE A 105 -7.69 -8.24 12.70
CA PHE A 105 -6.79 -9.23 13.32
C PHE A 105 -5.72 -8.61 14.22
N GLU A 106 -5.46 -7.31 14.10
CA GLU A 106 -4.48 -6.64 14.95
C GLU A 106 -4.95 -6.52 16.41
N GLU A 107 -6.26 -6.53 16.68
CA GLU A 107 -6.77 -6.60 18.06
C GLU A 107 -6.27 -7.85 18.77
N GLU A 108 -6.22 -8.99 18.08
CA GLU A 108 -5.72 -10.25 18.62
C GLU A 108 -4.23 -10.20 18.96
N VAL A 109 -3.44 -9.41 18.20
CA VAL A 109 -2.01 -9.20 18.46
C VAL A 109 -1.79 -8.56 19.84
N PHE A 110 -2.69 -7.66 20.26
CA PHE A 110 -2.59 -6.95 21.53
C PHE A 110 -3.36 -7.65 22.67
N ALA A 111 -4.22 -8.61 22.38
CA ALA A 111 -5.02 -9.34 23.38
C ALA A 111 -4.21 -9.91 24.58
N PRO A 112 -2.94 -10.39 24.40
CA PRO A 112 -2.13 -10.84 25.53
C PRO A 112 -1.59 -9.71 26.42
N THR A 113 -1.84 -8.44 26.09
CA THR A 113 -1.31 -7.29 26.80
C THR A 113 -2.40 -6.52 27.55
N ARG A 114 -2.00 -5.51 28.33
CA ARG A 114 -2.95 -4.59 28.99
C ARG A 114 -3.36 -3.42 28.08
N LEU A 115 -2.69 -3.25 26.93
CA LEU A 115 -3.00 -2.17 25.98
C LEU A 115 -4.29 -2.49 25.24
N ARG A 116 -5.25 -1.59 25.32
CA ARG A 116 -6.49 -1.71 24.55
C ARG A 116 -6.22 -1.35 23.09
N ALA A 117 -6.28 -2.33 22.23
CA ALA A 117 -6.36 -2.13 20.78
C ALA A 117 -7.83 -2.08 20.36
N THR A 118 -8.17 -1.16 19.48
CA THR A 118 -9.53 -1.00 18.96
C THR A 118 -9.45 -0.88 17.45
N PHE A 119 -10.12 -1.77 16.74
CA PHE A 119 -10.29 -1.67 15.30
C PHE A 119 -11.20 -0.48 14.96
N VAL A 120 -10.73 0.41 14.10
CA VAL A 120 -11.44 1.65 13.72
C VAL A 120 -11.76 1.74 12.23
N GLY A 121 -11.53 0.65 11.48
CA GLY A 121 -11.66 0.65 10.03
C GLY A 121 -10.38 1.13 9.33
N HIS A 122 -10.29 0.80 8.05
CA HIS A 122 -9.16 1.23 7.23
C HIS A 122 -9.53 2.51 6.47
N PRO A 123 -8.74 3.61 6.58
CA PRO A 123 -9.10 4.90 5.99
C PRO A 123 -9.24 4.88 4.46
N LEU A 124 -8.61 3.91 3.78
CA LEU A 124 -8.76 3.77 2.33
C LEU A 124 -10.18 3.36 1.90
N VAL A 125 -10.97 2.75 2.79
CA VAL A 125 -12.36 2.38 2.47
C VAL A 125 -13.16 3.65 2.18
N ASP A 126 -13.13 4.60 3.12
CA ASP A 126 -13.85 5.86 2.97
C ASP A 126 -13.31 6.67 1.78
N ILE A 127 -11.98 6.73 1.62
CA ILE A 127 -11.33 7.47 0.53
C ILE A 127 -11.71 6.90 -0.85
N VAL A 128 -11.78 5.59 -1.00
CA VAL A 128 -12.13 4.96 -2.28
C VAL A 128 -13.63 5.10 -2.56
N GLU A 129 -14.47 4.96 -1.51
CA GLU A 129 -15.92 5.14 -1.67
C GLU A 129 -16.29 6.60 -1.98
N GLU A 130 -15.64 7.59 -1.35
CA GLU A 130 -15.82 9.01 -1.68
C GLU A 130 -15.44 9.35 -3.13
N ARG A 131 -14.50 8.60 -3.72
CA ARG A 131 -14.04 8.77 -5.10
C ARG A 131 -14.79 7.90 -6.09
N ARG A 132 -15.74 7.09 -5.62
CA ARG A 132 -16.54 6.22 -6.48
C ARG A 132 -17.47 7.06 -7.34
N ASP A 133 -17.33 6.88 -8.65
CA ASP A 133 -18.22 7.48 -9.63
C ASP A 133 -19.09 6.37 -10.25
N PRO A 134 -20.41 6.36 -10.00
CA PRO A 134 -21.30 5.34 -10.51
C PRO A 134 -21.46 5.37 -12.05
N GLU A 135 -21.09 6.47 -12.69
CA GLU A 135 -21.14 6.59 -14.16
C GLU A 135 -19.95 5.88 -14.85
N ILE A 136 -18.88 5.60 -14.11
CA ILE A 136 -17.74 4.87 -14.65
C ILE A 136 -18.06 3.37 -14.72
N GLN A 137 -18.29 2.90 -15.94
CA GLN A 137 -18.47 1.47 -16.19
C GLN A 137 -17.13 0.79 -16.46
N ARG A 138 -16.93 -0.37 -15.84
CA ARG A 138 -15.76 -1.20 -16.05
C ARG A 138 -15.73 -1.75 -17.46
N SER A 139 -14.63 -1.56 -18.17
CA SER A 139 -14.41 -2.07 -19.53
C SER A 139 -13.45 -3.27 -19.50
N PRO A 140 -13.86 -4.42 -20.03
CA PRO A 140 -13.02 -5.61 -20.08
C PRO A 140 -11.75 -5.45 -20.94
N GLU A 141 -11.77 -4.53 -21.91
CA GLU A 141 -10.66 -4.28 -22.83
C GLU A 141 -9.57 -3.37 -22.21
N GLU A 142 -9.91 -2.59 -21.17
CA GLU A 142 -8.96 -1.67 -20.56
C GLU A 142 -8.08 -2.37 -19.54
N PHE A 143 -6.77 -2.34 -19.77
CA PHE A 143 -5.76 -2.99 -18.95
C PHE A 143 -4.88 -1.96 -18.24
N LEU A 144 -4.79 -2.05 -16.91
CA LEU A 144 -4.10 -1.05 -16.10
C LEU A 144 -2.72 -1.51 -15.62
N LEU A 145 -1.71 -0.68 -15.83
CA LEU A 145 -0.36 -0.84 -15.30
C LEU A 145 -0.14 0.12 -14.13
N LEU A 146 0.24 -0.40 -12.99
CA LEU A 146 0.55 0.33 -11.76
C LEU A 146 1.95 -0.05 -11.28
N PRO A 147 3.02 0.45 -11.93
CA PRO A 147 4.38 -0.02 -11.68
C PRO A 147 4.98 0.47 -10.36
N GLY A 148 4.25 1.27 -9.59
CA GLY A 148 4.66 1.77 -8.28
C GLY A 148 4.78 3.28 -8.18
N SER A 149 5.18 3.76 -7.02
CA SER A 149 5.28 5.19 -6.70
C SER A 149 6.71 5.69 -6.50
N ARG A 150 7.69 4.78 -6.49
CA ARG A 150 9.09 5.08 -6.23
C ARG A 150 9.95 4.78 -7.45
N THR A 151 10.97 5.61 -7.67
CA THR A 151 11.93 5.43 -8.78
C THR A 151 12.50 4.01 -8.87
N MET A 152 12.84 3.40 -7.72
CA MET A 152 13.37 2.04 -7.70
C MET A 152 12.34 0.99 -8.15
N GLU A 153 11.10 1.11 -7.71
CA GLU A 153 10.00 0.23 -8.11
C GLU A 153 9.82 0.28 -9.64
N ILE A 154 9.72 1.48 -10.20
CA ILE A 154 9.57 1.69 -11.64
C ILE A 154 10.71 1.03 -12.42
N ASN A 155 11.96 1.26 -12.01
CA ASN A 155 13.13 0.71 -12.70
C ASN A 155 13.17 -0.83 -12.70
N PHE A 156 12.62 -1.48 -11.67
CA PHE A 156 12.62 -2.94 -11.56
C PHE A 156 11.37 -3.59 -12.17
N LEU A 157 10.23 -2.92 -12.16
CA LEU A 157 8.94 -3.54 -12.49
C LEU A 157 8.44 -3.16 -13.88
N LEU A 158 8.72 -1.94 -14.38
CA LEU A 158 8.11 -1.45 -15.61
C LEU A 158 8.56 -2.28 -16.82
N ARG A 159 9.86 -2.58 -16.99
CA ARG A 159 10.33 -3.38 -18.13
C ARG A 159 9.69 -4.78 -18.18
N PRO A 160 9.68 -5.59 -17.12
CA PRO A 160 8.92 -6.86 -17.12
C PRO A 160 7.42 -6.69 -17.39
N MET A 161 6.80 -5.59 -16.96
CA MET A 161 5.40 -5.31 -17.32
C MET A 161 5.25 -5.05 -18.81
N LEU A 162 6.16 -4.29 -19.42
CA LEU A 162 6.17 -4.04 -20.88
C LEU A 162 6.39 -5.33 -21.68
N ASP A 163 7.33 -6.19 -21.24
CA ASP A 163 7.54 -7.51 -21.83
C ASP A 163 6.26 -8.38 -21.76
N THR A 164 5.53 -8.28 -20.64
CA THR A 164 4.29 -9.03 -20.41
C THR A 164 3.16 -8.53 -21.32
N ILE A 165 2.95 -7.22 -21.40
CA ILE A 165 1.87 -6.67 -22.25
C ILE A 165 2.16 -6.85 -23.74
N SER A 166 3.43 -6.93 -24.16
CA SER A 166 3.77 -7.26 -25.55
C SER A 166 3.25 -8.65 -25.91
N GLN A 167 3.47 -9.65 -25.07
CA GLN A 167 2.96 -11.00 -25.29
C GLN A 167 1.42 -11.10 -25.16
N LEU A 168 0.84 -10.32 -24.24
CA LEU A 168 -0.61 -10.25 -24.11
C LEU A 168 -1.26 -9.62 -25.35
N ALA A 169 -0.69 -8.56 -25.92
CA ALA A 169 -1.22 -7.89 -27.09
C ALA A 169 -1.22 -8.80 -28.33
N GLU A 170 -0.26 -9.71 -28.46
CA GLU A 170 -0.23 -10.71 -29.54
C GLU A 170 -1.39 -11.72 -29.45
N ARG A 171 -1.83 -12.03 -28.23
CA ARG A 171 -2.88 -13.02 -27.95
C ARG A 171 -4.27 -12.40 -27.79
N HIS A 172 -4.29 -11.17 -27.32
CA HIS A 172 -5.48 -10.39 -26.96
C HIS A 172 -5.39 -8.99 -27.57
N PRO A 173 -5.54 -8.86 -28.92
CA PRO A 173 -5.38 -7.60 -29.65
C PRO A 173 -6.43 -6.54 -29.30
N GLU A 174 -7.51 -6.93 -28.63
CA GLU A 174 -8.55 -6.04 -28.12
C GLU A 174 -8.10 -5.22 -26.88
N LEU A 175 -7.04 -5.64 -26.18
CA LEU A 175 -6.60 -4.98 -24.97
C LEU A 175 -5.96 -3.62 -25.25
N LYS A 176 -6.35 -2.64 -24.46
CA LYS A 176 -5.85 -1.25 -24.46
C LYS A 176 -5.10 -1.00 -23.17
N PHE A 177 -3.84 -0.62 -23.27
CA PHE A 177 -2.95 -0.52 -22.11
C PHE A 177 -2.83 0.92 -21.60
N HIS A 178 -3.08 1.09 -20.32
CA HIS A 178 -2.98 2.35 -19.59
C HIS A 178 -1.99 2.20 -18.45
N LEU A 179 -1.14 3.22 -18.25
CA LEU A 179 -0.26 3.33 -17.11
C LEU A 179 -0.64 4.59 -16.35
N SER A 180 -1.08 4.44 -15.12
CA SER A 180 -1.37 5.58 -14.25
C SER A 180 -0.25 5.78 -13.22
N ALA A 181 0.36 6.95 -13.25
CA ALA A 181 1.41 7.36 -12.33
C ALA A 181 0.84 8.27 -11.22
N PRO A 182 1.31 8.16 -9.97
CA PRO A 182 0.75 8.95 -8.87
C PRO A 182 1.12 10.44 -8.92
N ARG A 183 2.16 10.81 -9.69
CA ARG A 183 2.67 12.18 -9.82
C ARG A 183 3.53 12.35 -11.06
N GLU A 184 3.62 13.57 -11.52
CA GLU A 184 4.29 13.96 -12.76
C GLU A 184 5.72 13.44 -12.90
N LYS A 185 6.54 13.53 -11.83
CA LYS A 185 7.91 13.01 -11.84
C LYS A 185 7.98 11.52 -12.18
N ILE A 186 7.01 10.73 -11.70
CA ILE A 186 6.94 9.29 -11.97
C ILE A 186 6.41 9.05 -13.38
N ALA A 187 5.43 9.82 -13.83
CA ALA A 187 4.91 9.73 -15.20
C ALA A 187 6.03 9.96 -16.22
N ARG A 188 6.84 11.00 -16.06
CA ARG A 188 8.00 11.27 -16.93
C ARG A 188 9.01 10.14 -16.93
N LEU A 189 9.34 9.58 -15.76
CA LEU A 189 10.23 8.42 -15.68
C LEU A 189 9.67 7.21 -16.42
N CYS A 190 8.37 6.97 -16.31
CA CYS A 190 7.70 5.88 -17.02
C CYS A 190 7.74 6.11 -18.53
N ASP A 191 7.49 7.34 -18.97
CA ASP A 191 7.54 7.72 -20.40
C ASP A 191 8.95 7.58 -20.98
N GLU A 192 9.99 7.99 -20.27
CA GLU A 192 11.39 7.80 -20.64
C GLU A 192 11.73 6.31 -20.82
N ILE A 193 11.37 5.46 -19.84
CA ILE A 193 11.63 4.02 -19.89
C ILE A 193 10.84 3.37 -21.03
N TYR A 194 9.56 3.73 -21.21
CA TYR A 194 8.73 3.23 -22.29
C TYR A 194 9.26 3.66 -23.67
N GLY A 195 9.68 4.91 -23.83
CA GLY A 195 10.28 5.40 -25.05
C GLY A 195 11.60 4.70 -25.41
N GLU A 196 12.46 4.41 -24.42
CA GLU A 196 13.65 3.60 -24.61
C GLU A 196 13.32 2.16 -24.99
N TYR A 197 12.32 1.58 -24.33
CA TYR A 197 11.88 0.21 -24.60
C TYR A 197 11.31 0.08 -26.01
N ARG A 198 10.44 1.00 -26.42
CA ARG A 198 9.82 1.05 -27.75
C ARG A 198 10.82 1.16 -28.89
N ARG A 199 11.92 1.89 -28.69
CA ARG A 199 13.00 1.98 -29.69
C ARG A 199 13.67 0.62 -29.97
N LYS A 200 13.71 -0.28 -28.98
CA LYS A 200 14.30 -1.61 -29.07
C LYS A 200 13.29 -2.68 -29.48
N HIS A 201 12.03 -2.45 -29.18
CA HIS A 201 10.91 -3.35 -29.41
C HIS A 201 9.79 -2.57 -30.13
N PRO A 202 9.89 -2.39 -31.48
CA PRO A 202 8.92 -1.59 -32.25
C PRO A 202 7.47 -2.10 -32.15
N ASP A 203 7.31 -3.41 -31.93
CA ASP A 203 6.02 -4.10 -31.89
C ASP A 203 5.34 -4.02 -30.49
N VAL A 204 5.96 -3.32 -29.52
CA VAL A 204 5.32 -3.11 -28.21
C VAL A 204 4.00 -2.34 -28.39
N PRO A 205 2.91 -2.76 -27.72
CA PRO A 205 1.63 -2.08 -27.82
C PRO A 205 1.73 -0.63 -27.32
N THR A 206 0.86 0.21 -27.85
CA THR A 206 0.75 1.59 -27.37
C THR A 206 0.26 1.59 -25.91
N VAL A 207 1.00 2.28 -25.05
CA VAL A 207 0.64 2.50 -23.64
C VAL A 207 0.27 3.96 -23.45
N ASN A 208 -0.94 4.21 -22.99
CA ASN A 208 -1.38 5.54 -22.60
C ASN A 208 -0.91 5.86 -21.18
N ILE A 209 0.07 6.76 -21.05
CA ILE A 209 0.64 7.14 -19.75
C ILE A 209 -0.05 8.39 -19.24
N SER A 210 -0.61 8.31 -18.05
CA SER A 210 -1.35 9.40 -17.39
C SER A 210 -0.83 9.66 -15.98
N CYS A 211 -1.30 10.75 -15.38
CA CYS A 211 -0.88 11.17 -14.05
C CYS A 211 -2.06 11.54 -13.17
N ALA A 212 -2.02 11.10 -11.91
CA ALA A 212 -2.98 11.43 -10.85
C ALA A 212 -4.46 11.02 -11.11
N ASP A 213 -4.68 10.08 -12.00
CA ASP A 213 -5.99 9.55 -12.38
C ASP A 213 -6.19 8.07 -12.01
N THR A 214 -5.31 7.54 -11.17
CA THR A 214 -5.38 6.14 -10.69
C THR A 214 -6.78 5.76 -10.18
N PRO A 215 -7.52 6.58 -9.39
CA PRO A 215 -8.87 6.23 -8.95
C PRO A 215 -9.88 6.04 -10.08
N TYR A 216 -9.75 6.79 -11.19
CA TYR A 216 -10.55 6.60 -12.37
C TYR A 216 -10.25 5.25 -13.03
N TRP A 217 -8.97 4.95 -13.26
CA TRP A 217 -8.57 3.71 -13.92
C TRP A 217 -8.83 2.46 -13.07
N GLN A 218 -8.75 2.55 -11.74
CA GLN A 218 -9.14 1.46 -10.84
C GLN A 218 -10.62 1.08 -10.97
N GLN A 219 -11.48 2.03 -11.33
CA GLN A 219 -12.90 1.78 -11.59
C GLN A 219 -13.14 1.33 -13.03
N ARG A 220 -12.41 1.90 -13.99
CA ARG A 220 -12.61 1.71 -15.44
C ARG A 220 -11.97 0.43 -15.98
N ALA A 221 -10.76 0.09 -15.58
CA ALA A 221 -10.03 -1.03 -16.16
C ALA A 221 -10.62 -2.39 -15.80
N GLY A 222 -10.62 -3.31 -16.75
CA GLY A 222 -11.08 -4.68 -16.57
C GLY A 222 -10.16 -5.52 -15.72
N THR A 223 -8.84 -5.27 -15.83
CA THR A 223 -7.78 -6.05 -15.19
C THR A 223 -6.49 -5.25 -15.18
N GLY A 224 -5.45 -5.70 -14.45
CA GLY A 224 -4.17 -5.03 -14.49
C GLY A 224 -3.02 -5.77 -13.82
N LEU A 225 -1.83 -5.16 -13.96
CA LEU A 225 -0.59 -5.52 -13.27
C LEU A 225 -0.20 -4.41 -12.30
N ALA A 226 0.13 -4.76 -11.08
CA ALA A 226 0.48 -3.78 -10.06
C ALA A 226 1.76 -4.14 -9.28
N ALA A 227 2.48 -3.11 -8.85
CA ALA A 227 3.44 -3.22 -7.76
C ALA A 227 2.71 -3.43 -6.44
N SER A 228 3.28 -4.25 -5.55
CA SER A 228 2.74 -4.41 -4.19
C SER A 228 2.88 -3.10 -3.40
N GLY A 229 1.79 -2.67 -2.78
CA GLY A 229 1.71 -1.46 -1.97
C GLY A 229 0.26 -1.14 -1.62
N THR A 230 0.01 0.05 -1.09
CA THR A 230 -1.35 0.54 -0.74
C THR A 230 -2.30 0.54 -1.93
N VAL A 231 -1.77 0.73 -3.15
CA VAL A 231 -2.56 0.69 -4.39
C VAL A 231 -3.27 -0.64 -4.60
N THR A 232 -2.75 -1.76 -4.07
CA THR A 232 -3.41 -3.06 -4.15
C THR A 232 -4.66 -3.12 -3.27
N VAL A 233 -4.63 -2.46 -2.10
CA VAL A 233 -5.80 -2.35 -1.21
C VAL A 233 -6.86 -1.44 -1.85
N GLU A 234 -6.46 -0.29 -2.38
CA GLU A 234 -7.36 0.62 -3.10
C GLU A 234 -8.03 -0.10 -4.28
N SER A 235 -7.25 -0.85 -5.06
CA SER A 235 -7.76 -1.63 -6.20
C SER A 235 -8.71 -2.74 -5.78
N ALA A 236 -8.46 -3.40 -4.65
CA ALA A 236 -9.35 -4.42 -4.10
C ALA A 236 -10.70 -3.82 -3.66
N ILE A 237 -10.68 -2.66 -3.00
CA ILE A 237 -11.90 -1.93 -2.62
C ILE A 237 -12.65 -1.48 -3.87
N ALA A 238 -11.94 -0.98 -4.90
CA ALA A 238 -12.53 -0.60 -6.18
C ALA A 238 -13.01 -1.82 -7.01
N GLY A 239 -12.68 -3.03 -6.59
CA GLY A 239 -13.06 -4.28 -7.28
C GLY A 239 -12.27 -4.55 -8.56
N LEU A 240 -11.06 -4.03 -8.72
CA LEU A 240 -10.19 -4.27 -9.87
C LEU A 240 -9.38 -5.57 -9.67
N PRO A 241 -9.53 -6.58 -10.56
CA PRO A 241 -8.68 -7.76 -10.57
C PRO A 241 -7.24 -7.41 -10.94
N LEU A 242 -6.28 -7.92 -10.16
CA LEU A 242 -4.86 -7.65 -10.36
C LEU A 242 -4.00 -8.90 -10.25
N VAL A 243 -2.93 -8.91 -11.05
CA VAL A 243 -1.72 -9.69 -10.75
C VAL A 243 -0.70 -8.74 -10.13
N VAL A 244 -0.09 -9.16 -9.04
CA VAL A 244 0.75 -8.27 -8.23
C VAL A 244 2.18 -8.77 -8.18
N GLY A 245 3.13 -7.84 -8.29
CA GLY A 245 4.54 -8.16 -8.19
C GLY A 245 5.33 -7.26 -7.29
N TYR A 246 6.49 -7.79 -6.86
CA TYR A 246 7.45 -7.01 -6.11
C TYR A 246 8.88 -7.43 -6.41
N LYS A 247 9.73 -6.45 -6.65
CA LYS A 247 11.17 -6.66 -6.83
C LYS A 247 11.95 -5.78 -5.86
N LEU A 248 12.84 -6.40 -5.11
CA LEU A 248 13.78 -5.74 -4.23
C LEU A 248 15.18 -5.73 -4.85
N ASN A 249 15.97 -4.71 -4.50
CA ASN A 249 17.41 -4.73 -4.76
C ASN A 249 18.03 -5.92 -4.02
N TRP A 250 19.03 -6.57 -4.64
CA TRP A 250 19.75 -7.71 -4.07
C TRP A 250 20.38 -7.42 -2.70
N VAL A 251 20.85 -6.19 -2.45
CA VAL A 251 21.36 -5.76 -1.14
C VAL A 251 20.26 -5.81 -0.08
N THR A 252 19.07 -5.33 -0.43
CA THR A 252 17.90 -5.38 0.45
C THR A 252 17.48 -6.83 0.70
N ILE A 253 17.57 -7.70 -0.32
CA ILE A 253 17.28 -9.13 -0.18
C ILE A 253 18.27 -9.79 0.79
N LEU A 254 19.57 -9.48 0.67
CA LEU A 254 20.60 -10.02 1.54
C LEU A 254 20.35 -9.59 2.99
N LEU A 255 20.05 -8.32 3.23
CA LEU A 255 19.72 -7.79 4.56
C LEU A 255 18.37 -8.31 5.08
N ALA A 256 17.38 -8.43 4.20
CA ALA A 256 16.07 -8.96 4.55
C ALA A 256 16.04 -10.50 4.62
N SER A 257 17.02 -11.19 4.04
CA SER A 257 17.04 -12.66 3.97
C SER A 257 16.99 -13.34 5.34
N LEU A 258 17.55 -12.70 6.37
CA LEU A 258 17.41 -13.14 7.75
C LEU A 258 15.96 -13.00 8.27
N VAL A 259 15.25 -11.96 7.83
CA VAL A 259 13.86 -11.66 8.24
C VAL A 259 12.85 -12.39 7.34
N VAL A 260 13.09 -12.38 6.03
CA VAL A 260 12.22 -12.99 5.00
C VAL A 260 12.29 -14.53 5.03
N ARG A 261 13.41 -15.15 5.44
CA ARG A 261 13.46 -16.60 5.67
C ARG A 261 12.47 -17.09 6.73
N LEU A 262 12.03 -16.22 7.60
CA LEU A 262 11.08 -16.54 8.66
C LEU A 262 9.62 -16.31 8.24
N TYR A 263 9.36 -15.55 7.17
CA TYR A 263 8.02 -15.26 6.68
C TYR A 263 7.75 -15.95 5.34
N ARG A 264 6.95 -17.00 5.38
CA ARG A 264 6.51 -17.79 4.21
C ARG A 264 5.07 -17.49 3.81
N GLY A 265 4.54 -16.36 4.23
CA GLY A 265 3.16 -15.96 3.98
C GLY A 265 3.01 -15.04 2.75
N TYR A 266 1.82 -14.55 2.58
CA TYR A 266 1.48 -13.55 1.57
C TYR A 266 2.21 -12.24 1.83
N PHE A 267 2.52 -11.49 0.75
CA PHE A 267 3.19 -10.20 0.88
C PHE A 267 2.29 -9.00 0.50
N THR A 268 1.19 -9.22 -0.21
CA THR A 268 0.19 -8.17 -0.41
C THR A 268 -0.74 -8.08 0.81
N MET A 269 -1.07 -6.85 1.20
CA MET A 269 -1.99 -6.64 2.32
C MET A 269 -3.35 -7.30 2.09
N VAL A 270 -3.82 -7.32 0.84
CA VAL A 270 -5.10 -7.93 0.46
C VAL A 270 -5.12 -9.42 0.80
N ASN A 271 -4.09 -10.16 0.39
CA ASN A 271 -3.99 -11.61 0.67
C ASN A 271 -3.77 -11.90 2.16
N ILE A 272 -2.98 -11.05 2.85
CA ILE A 272 -2.75 -11.17 4.29
C ILE A 272 -4.05 -11.01 5.07
N ILE A 273 -4.85 -9.97 4.74
CA ILE A 273 -6.13 -9.71 5.40
C ILE A 273 -7.11 -10.85 5.13
N ALA A 274 -7.18 -11.31 3.88
CA ALA A 274 -8.07 -12.39 3.49
C ALA A 274 -7.62 -13.78 3.97
N ASN A 275 -6.34 -13.90 4.40
CA ASN A 275 -5.66 -15.16 4.70
C ASN A 275 -5.83 -16.22 3.58
N ARG A 276 -5.89 -15.74 2.33
CA ARG A 276 -5.99 -16.56 1.11
C ARG A 276 -5.50 -15.76 -0.10
N THR A 277 -5.25 -16.43 -1.21
CA THR A 277 -4.86 -15.77 -2.46
C THR A 277 -6.07 -15.09 -3.09
N ILE A 278 -6.15 -13.78 -2.98
CA ILE A 278 -7.05 -12.91 -3.75
C ILE A 278 -6.32 -12.50 -5.02
N TYR A 279 -5.16 -11.90 -4.90
CA TYR A 279 -4.28 -11.54 -6.00
C TYR A 279 -3.13 -12.54 -6.12
N GLU A 280 -2.84 -13.02 -7.33
CA GLU A 280 -1.62 -13.79 -7.55
C GLU A 280 -0.39 -12.91 -7.36
N GLU A 281 0.60 -13.42 -6.62
CA GLU A 281 1.77 -12.69 -6.16
C GLU A 281 3.06 -13.24 -6.73
N PHE A 282 3.85 -12.39 -7.38
CA PHE A 282 5.10 -12.78 -7.99
C PHE A 282 6.27 -11.98 -7.44
N LEU A 283 7.27 -12.68 -6.92
CA LEU A 283 8.47 -12.07 -6.31
C LEU A 283 9.70 -12.25 -7.19
N GLN A 284 10.51 -11.22 -7.28
CA GLN A 284 11.85 -11.26 -7.85
C GLN A 284 11.87 -11.78 -9.30
N HIS A 285 12.51 -12.92 -9.53
CA HIS A 285 12.65 -13.54 -10.86
C HIS A 285 11.34 -14.15 -11.38
N HIS A 286 10.39 -14.45 -10.49
CA HIS A 286 9.06 -14.90 -10.88
C HIS A 286 8.20 -13.76 -11.46
N PHE A 287 8.56 -12.50 -11.23
CA PHE A 287 7.90 -11.37 -11.88
C PHE A 287 8.46 -11.21 -13.30
N ALA A 288 8.05 -12.11 -14.19
CA ALA A 288 8.49 -12.23 -15.57
C ALA A 288 7.36 -12.73 -16.47
N PRO A 289 7.38 -12.41 -17.79
CA PRO A 289 6.29 -12.74 -18.73
C PRO A 289 5.84 -14.18 -18.69
N LYS A 290 6.78 -15.12 -18.56
CA LYS A 290 6.50 -16.56 -18.50
C LYS A 290 5.46 -16.93 -17.45
N GLU A 291 5.45 -16.23 -16.31
CA GLU A 291 4.54 -16.48 -15.19
C GLU A 291 3.39 -15.48 -15.16
N LEU A 292 3.67 -14.22 -15.55
CA LEU A 292 2.66 -13.15 -15.52
C LEU A 292 1.58 -13.31 -16.59
N VAL A 293 1.96 -13.71 -17.83
CA VAL A 293 0.97 -13.87 -18.91
C VAL A 293 -0.10 -14.90 -18.55
N PRO A 294 0.22 -16.13 -18.13
CA PRO A 294 -0.79 -17.09 -17.70
C PRO A 294 -1.61 -16.61 -16.50
N ALA A 295 -0.99 -15.90 -15.56
CA ALA A 295 -1.69 -15.36 -14.39
C ALA A 295 -2.72 -14.29 -14.78
N VAL A 296 -2.35 -13.41 -15.70
CA VAL A 296 -3.27 -12.40 -16.27
C VAL A 296 -4.40 -13.07 -17.03
N GLU A 297 -4.10 -14.04 -17.88
CA GLU A 297 -5.12 -14.76 -18.68
C GLU A 297 -6.17 -15.43 -17.79
N ARG A 298 -5.80 -15.92 -16.60
CA ARG A 298 -6.77 -16.48 -15.63
C ARG A 298 -7.77 -15.46 -15.09
N ILE A 299 -7.42 -14.17 -15.07
CA ILE A 299 -8.29 -13.09 -14.54
C ILE A 299 -8.89 -12.21 -15.64
N LEU A 300 -8.53 -12.41 -16.90
CA LEU A 300 -9.22 -11.78 -18.04
C LEU A 300 -10.69 -12.28 -18.15
N PRO A 301 -11.56 -11.56 -18.86
CA PRO A 301 -12.91 -12.03 -19.13
C PRO A 301 -12.89 -13.43 -19.77
N GLY A 302 -13.61 -14.38 -19.16
CA GLY A 302 -13.60 -15.79 -19.57
C GLY A 302 -12.51 -16.65 -18.95
N GLY A 303 -11.56 -16.08 -18.22
CA GLY A 303 -10.54 -16.81 -17.48
C GLY A 303 -11.11 -17.55 -16.27
N GLU A 304 -10.44 -18.64 -15.85
CA GLU A 304 -10.90 -19.57 -14.81
C GLU A 304 -11.18 -18.88 -13.47
N ARG A 305 -10.38 -17.88 -13.08
CA ARG A 305 -10.51 -17.17 -11.81
C ARG A 305 -11.41 -15.94 -11.87
N ARG A 306 -11.85 -15.53 -13.07
CA ARG A 306 -12.70 -14.34 -13.22
C ARG A 306 -14.06 -14.50 -12.54
N ALA A 307 -14.64 -15.68 -12.58
CA ALA A 307 -15.92 -15.98 -11.92
C ALA A 307 -15.79 -15.86 -10.38
N GLU A 308 -14.71 -16.37 -9.80
CA GLU A 308 -14.42 -16.28 -8.37
C GLU A 308 -14.21 -14.83 -7.93
N GLU A 309 -13.58 -14.00 -8.76
CA GLU A 309 -13.32 -12.59 -8.45
C GLU A 309 -14.55 -11.69 -8.61
N ASN A 310 -15.52 -12.06 -9.41
CA ASN A 310 -16.79 -11.33 -9.60
C ASN A 310 -17.88 -11.72 -8.59
N ASP A 311 -17.69 -12.77 -7.81
CA ASP A 311 -18.63 -13.18 -6.76
C ASP A 311 -18.84 -12.00 -5.77
N PRO A 312 -20.10 -11.56 -5.52
CA PRO A 312 -20.40 -10.55 -4.51
C PRO A 312 -19.86 -10.89 -3.12
N GLN A 313 -19.82 -12.19 -2.73
CA GLN A 313 -19.20 -12.63 -1.49
C GLN A 313 -17.67 -12.44 -1.53
N HIS A 314 -17.03 -12.61 -2.68
CA HIS A 314 -15.63 -12.28 -2.88
C HIS A 314 -15.36 -10.77 -2.77
N ARG A 315 -16.30 -9.93 -3.23
CA ARG A 315 -16.20 -8.46 -3.05
C ARG A 315 -16.32 -8.03 -1.60
N LEU A 316 -17.16 -8.69 -0.83
CA LEU A 316 -17.35 -8.44 0.61
C LEU A 316 -16.17 -8.99 1.44
N ASP A 317 -15.62 -10.14 1.04
CA ASP A 317 -14.43 -10.74 1.64
C ASP A 317 -13.11 -10.12 1.13
N ARG A 318 -13.10 -9.41 0.01
CA ARG A 318 -11.93 -8.70 -0.56
C ARG A 318 -11.28 -7.70 0.40
N GLY A 319 -11.93 -7.44 1.45
CA GLY A 319 -11.36 -6.80 2.60
C GLY A 319 -12.21 -7.15 3.79
N GLY A 320 -11.71 -7.93 4.73
CA GLY A 320 -12.23 -7.97 6.09
C GLY A 320 -12.44 -6.57 6.69
N LEU A 321 -12.08 -5.56 5.92
CA LEU A 321 -12.22 -4.12 6.09
C LEU A 321 -13.69 -3.64 6.05
N ALA A 322 -14.57 -4.26 5.25
CA ALA A 322 -15.97 -3.82 5.13
C ALA A 322 -16.90 -4.50 6.14
N HIS A 323 -16.61 -5.74 6.56
CA HIS A 323 -17.46 -6.47 7.51
C HIS A 323 -17.41 -5.93 8.95
N ALA A 324 -16.35 -5.23 9.32
CA ALA A 324 -16.24 -4.66 10.67
C ALA A 324 -17.12 -3.42 10.87
N GLN A 325 -17.37 -2.63 9.83
CA GLN A 325 -18.26 -1.46 9.95
C GLN A 325 -19.73 -1.82 10.17
N VAL A 326 -20.19 -2.98 9.68
CA VAL A 326 -21.62 -3.38 9.76
C VAL A 326 -21.98 -4.02 11.10
N ARG A 327 -21.02 -4.60 11.83
CA ARG A 327 -21.31 -5.22 13.14
C ARG A 327 -21.51 -4.21 14.26
N ASP A 328 -20.82 -3.07 14.25
CA ASP A 328 -20.90 -2.08 15.32
C ASP A 328 -22.19 -1.25 15.28
N GLN A 329 -22.79 -1.04 14.09
CA GLN A 329 -24.08 -0.32 13.98
C GLN A 329 -25.28 -1.15 14.47
N LYS A 330 -25.16 -2.48 14.64
CA LYS A 330 -26.26 -3.32 15.14
C LYS A 330 -26.22 -3.59 16.65
N GLN A 331 -25.13 -3.22 17.34
CA GLN A 331 -25.04 -3.36 18.80
C GLN A 331 -25.39 -2.09 19.59
N HIS A 332 -25.64 -0.97 18.90
CA HIS A 332 -26.04 0.31 19.52
C HIS A 332 -27.45 0.78 19.11
N ARG A 333 -28.33 -0.17 18.72
CA ARG A 333 -29.79 0.07 18.60
C ARG A 333 -30.59 -0.79 19.57
#